data_fae71fffe769db3189a760ef851c5a9e
#
_entry.id   fae71fffe769db3189a760ef851c5a9e
#
_cell.length_a   1.000
_cell.length_b   1.000
_cell.length_c   1.000
_cell.angle_alpha   90.00
_cell.angle_beta   90.00
_cell.angle_gamma   90.00
#
_symmetry.space_group_name_H-M   'P 1'
#
loop_
_entity.id
_entity.type
_entity.pdbx_description
1 polymer ?
#
loop_
_entity_poly.entity_id
_entity_poly.type
_entity_poly.pdbx_seq_one_letter_code
_entity_poly.pdbx_strand_id
1 'polypeptide(L)'
;MRSIAVSLAALALLACSAFVPKLETPRLSVVAFELKKSDLFAQHLKVRMRVENPNDRALPVKRLTYTLEVAGEPFAQGAADESFTVPALGQTEFDMSVTADMAGAVMRLLSRGVGSQIDYRIVGKVEFAHGFVRSVPFEQRGTFSLN
;
A
#
# COMPACT_ATOMS: atom_id res chain seq x y z
N MET A 1 23.10 -35.58 44.69
CA MET A 1 23.43 -35.47 43.24
C MET A 1 22.20 -35.62 42.30
N ARG A 2 21.00 -35.76 42.77
CA ARG A 2 19.81 -35.96 41.92
C ARG A 2 19.03 -34.64 41.62
N SER A 3 19.36 -33.55 42.29
CA SER A 3 18.59 -32.29 42.21
C SER A 3 19.13 -31.25 41.20
N ILE A 4 20.34 -31.45 40.70
CA ILE A 4 20.98 -30.48 39.76
C ILE A 4 20.62 -30.77 38.31
N ALA A 5 20.29 -32.02 37.96
CA ALA A 5 19.93 -32.40 36.60
C ALA A 5 18.55 -31.91 36.12
N VAL A 6 17.63 -31.64 37.04
CA VAL A 6 16.25 -31.18 36.72
C VAL A 6 16.22 -29.68 36.39
N SER A 7 17.13 -28.89 36.98
CA SER A 7 17.13 -27.42 36.76
C SER A 7 17.71 -27.01 35.41
N LEU A 8 18.55 -27.84 34.76
CA LEU A 8 19.13 -27.53 33.46
C LEU A 8 18.16 -27.79 32.29
N ALA A 9 17.19 -28.72 32.45
CA ALA A 9 16.20 -29.03 31.43
C ALA A 9 15.10 -27.97 31.30
N ALA A 10 14.85 -27.22 32.35
CA ALA A 10 13.80 -26.17 32.35
C ALA A 10 14.24 -24.86 31.65
N LEU A 11 15.55 -24.64 31.50
CA LEU A 11 16.08 -23.42 30.88
C LEU A 11 16.13 -23.50 29.34
N ALA A 12 16.06 -24.70 28.76
CA ALA A 12 16.10 -24.92 27.32
C ALA A 12 14.76 -24.67 26.59
N LEU A 13 13.64 -24.56 27.34
CA LEU A 13 12.30 -24.37 26.78
C LEU A 13 11.91 -22.90 26.59
N LEU A 14 12.69 -21.94 27.05
CA LEU A 14 12.39 -20.52 26.95
C LEU A 14 13.04 -19.83 25.73
N ALA A 15 13.81 -20.53 24.92
CA ALA A 15 14.54 -19.96 23.79
C ALA A 15 13.78 -20.02 22.45
N CYS A 16 12.52 -20.51 22.41
CA CYS A 16 11.70 -20.55 21.18
C CYS A 16 10.68 -19.40 21.08
N SER A 17 10.90 -18.29 21.76
CA SER A 17 10.00 -17.14 21.63
C SER A 17 10.38 -16.29 20.43
N ALA A 18 9.60 -16.53 19.34
CA ALA A 18 9.16 -15.52 18.38
C ALA A 18 10.23 -14.83 17.52
N PHE A 19 10.86 -15.56 16.63
CA PHE A 19 11.27 -14.95 15.38
C PHE A 19 10.04 -14.87 14.47
N VAL A 20 9.16 -13.89 14.73
CA VAL A 20 8.17 -13.48 13.72
C VAL A 20 8.93 -12.63 12.71
N PRO A 21 9.21 -13.11 11.50
CA PRO A 21 9.92 -12.31 10.53
C PRO A 21 9.05 -11.10 10.20
N LYS A 22 9.56 -9.94 10.60
CA LYS A 22 8.89 -8.66 10.33
C LYS A 22 8.88 -8.44 8.82
N LEU A 23 7.69 -8.37 8.25
CA LEU A 23 7.52 -8.06 6.83
C LEU A 23 7.94 -6.59 6.60
N GLU A 24 8.93 -6.38 5.75
CA GLU A 24 9.31 -5.04 5.31
C GLU A 24 8.26 -4.51 4.34
N THR A 25 7.95 -3.21 4.44
CA THR A 25 6.93 -2.58 3.61
C THR A 25 7.38 -2.52 2.15
N PRO A 26 6.62 -3.09 1.21
CA PRO A 26 6.91 -2.98 -0.21
C PRO A 26 6.89 -1.53 -0.69
N ARG A 27 7.69 -1.23 -1.71
CA ARG A 27 7.77 0.09 -2.33
C ARG A 27 6.86 0.13 -3.54
N LEU A 28 6.03 1.18 -3.61
CA LEU A 28 5.12 1.42 -4.72
C LEU A 28 5.59 2.62 -5.54
N SER A 29 5.50 2.52 -6.86
CA SER A 29 5.76 3.63 -7.79
C SER A 29 4.78 3.60 -8.94
N VAL A 30 4.50 4.79 -9.50
CA VAL A 30 3.66 4.94 -10.68
C VAL A 30 4.53 4.80 -11.92
N VAL A 31 4.10 3.97 -12.86
CA VAL A 31 4.80 3.74 -14.14
C VAL A 31 4.13 4.52 -15.27
N ALA A 32 2.80 4.48 -15.36
CA ALA A 32 2.05 5.13 -16.43
C ALA A 32 0.60 5.45 -16.01
N PHE A 33 0.00 6.39 -16.75
CA PHE A 33 -1.41 6.75 -16.64
C PHE A 33 -2.11 6.61 -17.98
N GLU A 34 -3.32 6.11 -17.98
CA GLU A 34 -4.18 6.05 -19.15
C GLU A 34 -5.58 6.56 -18.77
N LEU A 35 -6.06 7.58 -19.46
CA LEU A 35 -7.41 8.08 -19.31
C LEU A 35 -8.38 7.17 -20.06
N LYS A 36 -9.33 6.52 -19.36
CA LYS A 36 -10.28 5.58 -19.96
C LYS A 36 -11.57 6.26 -20.40
N LYS A 37 -12.19 7.04 -19.52
CA LYS A 37 -13.40 7.81 -19.77
C LYS A 37 -13.38 9.05 -18.91
N SER A 38 -13.94 10.13 -19.40
CA SER A 38 -14.11 11.35 -18.64
C SER A 38 -15.57 11.79 -18.73
N ASP A 39 -16.21 11.92 -17.58
CA ASP A 39 -17.46 12.65 -17.41
C ASP A 39 -17.16 14.03 -16.85
N LEU A 40 -18.14 14.94 -16.85
CA LEU A 40 -17.94 16.29 -16.33
C LEU A 40 -17.56 16.32 -14.83
N PHE A 41 -17.89 15.27 -14.09
CA PHE A 41 -17.71 15.20 -12.63
C PHE A 41 -16.74 14.13 -12.17
N ALA A 42 -16.57 13.05 -12.93
CA ALA A 42 -15.71 11.94 -12.56
C ALA A 42 -14.78 11.53 -13.70
N GLN A 43 -13.54 11.26 -13.36
CA GLN A 43 -12.53 10.74 -14.30
C GLN A 43 -12.20 9.30 -13.94
N HIS A 44 -12.26 8.43 -14.92
CA HIS A 44 -11.83 7.04 -14.79
C HIS A 44 -10.46 6.87 -15.43
N LEU A 45 -9.48 6.54 -14.61
CA LEU A 45 -8.09 6.41 -15.00
C LEU A 45 -7.66 4.94 -14.82
N LYS A 46 -6.83 4.47 -15.72
CA LYS A 46 -6.04 3.25 -15.50
C LYS A 46 -4.62 3.67 -15.15
N VAL A 47 -4.16 3.27 -13.99
CA VAL A 47 -2.82 3.59 -13.50
C VAL A 47 -2.01 2.31 -13.46
N ARG A 48 -0.87 2.30 -14.16
CA ARG A 48 0.10 1.21 -14.06
C ARG A 48 1.05 1.51 -12.92
N MET A 49 1.07 0.59 -11.97
CA MET A 49 1.90 0.65 -10.77
C MET A 49 3.00 -0.40 -10.84
N ARG A 50 4.12 -0.10 -10.21
CA ARG A 50 5.19 -1.08 -9.93
C ARG A 50 5.30 -1.24 -8.43
N VAL A 51 5.40 -2.48 -7.98
CA VAL A 51 5.68 -2.82 -6.59
C VAL A 51 6.99 -3.60 -6.51
N GLU A 52 7.85 -3.17 -5.61
CA GLU A 52 9.11 -3.85 -5.27
C GLU A 52 8.96 -4.49 -3.89
N ASN A 53 9.32 -5.75 -3.80
CA ASN A 53 9.25 -6.54 -2.58
C ASN A 53 10.66 -6.70 -1.98
N PRO A 54 10.97 -6.03 -0.85
CA PRO A 54 12.26 -6.16 -0.19
C PRO A 54 12.38 -7.47 0.62
N ASN A 55 11.31 -8.25 0.72
CA ASN A 55 11.29 -9.46 1.53
C ASN A 55 11.80 -10.68 0.77
N ASP A 56 12.37 -11.63 1.51
CA ASP A 56 12.87 -12.92 1.03
C ASP A 56 11.77 -13.96 0.71
N ARG A 57 10.50 -13.53 0.76
CA ARG A 57 9.32 -14.33 0.43
C ARG A 57 8.43 -13.62 -0.59
N ALA A 58 7.77 -14.40 -1.43
CA ALA A 58 6.80 -13.87 -2.38
C ALA A 58 5.55 -13.33 -1.66
N LEU A 59 4.94 -12.31 -2.24
CA LEU A 59 3.72 -11.67 -1.74
C LEU A 59 2.57 -11.95 -2.73
N PRO A 60 1.72 -12.95 -2.46
CA PRO A 60 0.56 -13.25 -3.30
C PRO A 60 -0.59 -12.30 -2.95
N VAL A 61 -0.71 -11.21 -3.68
CA VAL A 61 -1.75 -10.18 -3.50
C VAL A 61 -3.04 -10.64 -4.14
N LYS A 62 -4.09 -10.83 -3.33
CA LYS A 62 -5.44 -11.15 -3.78
C LYS A 62 -6.23 -9.91 -4.14
N ARG A 63 -6.09 -8.85 -3.33
CA ARG A 63 -6.78 -7.58 -3.53
C ARG A 63 -5.95 -6.45 -2.95
N LEU A 64 -5.95 -5.32 -3.65
CA LEU A 64 -5.39 -4.07 -3.16
C LEU A 64 -6.41 -2.97 -3.42
N THR A 65 -6.73 -2.20 -2.39
CA THR A 65 -7.62 -1.03 -2.46
C THR A 65 -6.96 0.16 -1.80
N TYR A 66 -7.25 1.35 -2.27
CA TYR A 66 -6.74 2.58 -1.67
C TYR A 66 -7.69 3.76 -1.86
N THR A 67 -7.52 4.75 -1.00
CA THR A 67 -8.10 6.08 -1.12
C THR A 67 -6.96 7.09 -1.05
N LEU A 68 -6.93 8.01 -2.01
CA LEU A 68 -6.07 9.18 -2.01
C LEU A 68 -6.88 10.36 -1.46
N GLU A 69 -6.39 10.94 -0.39
CA GLU A 69 -6.87 12.19 0.18
C GLU A 69 -5.92 13.31 -0.23
N VAL A 70 -6.46 14.44 -0.61
CA VAL A 70 -5.70 15.65 -0.94
C VAL A 70 -6.26 16.79 -0.10
N ALA A 71 -5.37 17.47 0.63
CA ALA A 71 -5.76 18.56 1.51
C ALA A 71 -6.79 18.15 2.60
N GLY A 72 -6.72 16.90 3.06
CA GLY A 72 -7.61 16.34 4.07
C GLY A 72 -8.96 15.81 3.56
N GLU A 73 -9.19 15.83 2.25
CA GLU A 73 -10.44 15.41 1.63
C GLU A 73 -10.23 14.24 0.66
N PRO A 74 -11.16 13.29 0.57
CA PRO A 74 -11.09 12.24 -0.44
C PRO A 74 -11.05 12.83 -1.85
N PHE A 75 -10.04 12.42 -2.62
CA PHE A 75 -9.81 12.89 -3.98
C PHE A 75 -10.02 11.79 -5.01
N ALA A 76 -9.44 10.61 -4.74
CA ALA A 76 -9.53 9.47 -5.64
C ALA A 76 -9.57 8.17 -4.85
N GLN A 77 -10.18 7.16 -5.44
CA GLN A 77 -10.17 5.80 -4.92
C GLN A 77 -9.89 4.82 -6.04
N GLY A 78 -9.26 3.71 -5.69
CA GLY A 78 -8.90 2.70 -6.68
C GLY A 78 -8.71 1.31 -6.08
N ALA A 79 -8.68 0.35 -7.00
CA ALA A 79 -8.38 -1.03 -6.70
C ALA A 79 -7.51 -1.63 -7.81
N ALA A 80 -6.70 -2.64 -7.47
CA ALA A 80 -6.03 -3.45 -8.48
C ALA A 80 -7.09 -4.25 -9.26
N ASP A 81 -6.96 -4.26 -10.58
CA ASP A 81 -7.93 -4.89 -11.47
C ASP A 81 -7.91 -6.42 -11.34
N GLU A 82 -6.74 -6.98 -11.06
CA GLU A 82 -6.53 -8.42 -10.93
C GLU A 82 -5.63 -8.76 -9.73
N SER A 83 -5.70 -10.02 -9.28
CA SER A 83 -4.73 -10.54 -8.30
C SER A 83 -3.37 -10.74 -8.97
N PHE A 84 -2.29 -10.53 -8.21
CA PHE A 84 -0.92 -10.66 -8.70
C PHE A 84 0.01 -11.17 -7.60
N THR A 85 1.18 -11.66 -7.99
CA THR A 85 2.23 -12.08 -7.05
C THR A 85 3.48 -11.26 -7.26
N VAL A 86 4.02 -10.72 -6.18
CA VAL A 86 5.32 -10.06 -6.18
C VAL A 86 6.37 -11.06 -5.75
N PRO A 87 7.35 -11.42 -6.61
CA PRO A 87 8.40 -12.37 -6.26
C PRO A 87 9.20 -11.92 -5.04
N ALA A 88 9.81 -12.88 -4.34
CA ALA A 88 10.77 -12.57 -3.28
C ALA A 88 11.94 -11.75 -3.86
N LEU A 89 12.35 -10.68 -3.17
CA LEU A 89 13.41 -9.75 -3.58
C LEU A 89 13.24 -9.25 -5.03
N GLY A 90 12.01 -9.23 -5.54
CA GLY A 90 11.67 -8.90 -6.93
C GLY A 90 10.65 -7.80 -7.05
N GLN A 91 10.19 -7.59 -8.27
CA GLN A 91 9.18 -6.57 -8.60
C GLN A 91 8.11 -7.12 -9.53
N THR A 92 6.95 -6.48 -9.53
CA THR A 92 5.83 -6.78 -10.43
C THR A 92 5.12 -5.48 -10.79
N GLU A 93 4.63 -5.39 -12.02
CA GLU A 93 3.73 -4.33 -12.45
C GLU A 93 2.29 -4.84 -12.45
N PHE A 94 1.37 -3.97 -12.07
CA PHE A 94 -0.06 -4.26 -12.06
C PHE A 94 -0.85 -3.01 -12.43
N ASP A 95 -2.05 -3.22 -12.96
CA ASP A 95 -2.94 -2.14 -13.33
C ASP A 95 -3.97 -1.88 -12.20
N MET A 96 -4.30 -0.61 -12.00
CA MET A 96 -5.30 -0.16 -11.06
C MET A 96 -6.33 0.71 -11.76
N SER A 97 -7.60 0.42 -11.51
CA SER A 97 -8.70 1.31 -11.87
C SER A 97 -8.86 2.39 -10.78
N VAL A 98 -8.87 3.64 -11.20
CA VAL A 98 -8.96 4.82 -10.34
C VAL A 98 -10.15 5.66 -10.76
N THR A 99 -10.97 6.03 -9.79
CA THR A 99 -12.02 7.04 -9.97
C THR A 99 -11.64 8.28 -9.17
N ALA A 100 -11.54 9.42 -9.84
CA ALA A 100 -11.18 10.69 -9.24
C ALA A 100 -12.33 11.70 -9.38
N ASP A 101 -12.63 12.42 -8.29
CA ASP A 101 -13.54 13.58 -8.30
C ASP A 101 -12.75 14.83 -8.69
N MET A 102 -12.77 15.15 -9.98
CA MET A 102 -12.05 16.30 -10.50
C MET A 102 -12.72 17.63 -10.19
N ALA A 103 -14.06 17.67 -10.13
CA ALA A 103 -14.79 18.92 -9.89
C ALA A 103 -14.52 19.46 -8.48
N GLY A 104 -14.66 18.61 -7.47
CA GLY A 104 -14.35 18.98 -6.09
C GLY A 104 -12.86 19.28 -5.88
N ALA A 105 -11.97 18.57 -6.56
CA ALA A 105 -10.53 18.80 -6.50
C ALA A 105 -10.13 20.17 -7.06
N VAL A 106 -10.56 20.50 -8.26
CA VAL A 106 -10.24 21.78 -8.91
C VAL A 106 -10.72 22.96 -8.06
N MET A 107 -11.95 22.91 -7.54
CA MET A 107 -12.47 23.96 -6.68
C MET A 107 -11.63 24.16 -5.41
N ARG A 108 -11.16 23.08 -4.80
CA ARG A 108 -10.32 23.13 -3.59
C ARG A 108 -8.92 23.66 -3.88
N LEU A 109 -8.33 23.25 -5.00
CA LEU A 109 -7.00 23.71 -5.42
C LEU A 109 -7.03 25.21 -5.74
N LEU A 110 -8.03 25.68 -6.46
CA LEU A 110 -8.23 27.10 -6.78
C LEU A 110 -8.41 27.96 -5.52
N SER A 111 -9.09 27.44 -4.50
CA SER A 111 -9.29 28.18 -3.24
C SER A 111 -8.02 28.37 -2.40
N ARG A 112 -6.97 27.56 -2.62
CA ARG A 112 -5.71 27.62 -1.89
C ARG A 112 -4.63 28.49 -2.54
N GLY A 113 -4.78 28.81 -3.82
CA GLY A 113 -3.82 29.60 -4.58
C GLY A 113 -2.64 28.82 -5.14
N VAL A 114 -2.04 29.38 -6.21
CA VAL A 114 -0.85 28.83 -6.86
C VAL A 114 0.36 28.98 -5.96
N GLY A 115 1.22 27.95 -5.90
CA GLY A 115 2.43 27.93 -5.06
C GLY A 115 2.23 27.41 -3.64
N SER A 116 1.00 27.08 -3.25
CA SER A 116 0.75 26.45 -1.95
C SER A 116 1.26 25.01 -1.91
N GLN A 117 1.84 24.63 -0.78
CA GLN A 117 2.18 23.25 -0.49
C GLN A 117 0.90 22.49 -0.13
N ILE A 118 0.67 21.38 -0.80
CA ILE A 118 -0.56 20.58 -0.67
C ILE A 118 -0.18 19.23 -0.06
N ASP A 119 -0.80 18.91 1.07
CA ASP A 119 -0.64 17.60 1.71
C ASP A 119 -1.47 16.55 0.99
N TYR A 120 -0.90 15.37 0.81
CA TYR A 120 -1.64 14.18 0.39
C TYR A 120 -1.45 13.04 1.38
N ARG A 121 -2.45 12.16 1.43
CA ARG A 121 -2.45 10.94 2.22
C ARG A 121 -3.04 9.81 1.40
N ILE A 122 -2.32 8.71 1.28
CA ILE A 122 -2.81 7.48 0.66
C ILE A 122 -3.05 6.48 1.79
N VAL A 123 -4.27 6.03 1.93
CA VAL A 123 -4.63 4.95 2.86
C VAL A 123 -5.19 3.79 2.06
N GLY A 124 -4.81 2.59 2.44
CA GLY A 124 -5.25 1.42 1.70
C GLY A 124 -5.10 0.13 2.48
N LYS A 125 -5.45 -0.94 1.80
CA LYS A 125 -5.43 -2.29 2.34
C LYS A 125 -4.97 -3.26 1.28
N VAL A 126 -4.01 -4.11 1.65
CA VAL A 126 -3.57 -5.25 0.85
C VAL A 126 -4.13 -6.51 1.48
N GLU A 127 -4.80 -7.34 0.70
CA GLU A 127 -5.26 -8.67 1.09
C GLU A 127 -4.42 -9.72 0.36
N PHE A 128 -3.88 -10.68 1.11
CA PHE A 128 -3.09 -11.79 0.57
C PHE A 128 -3.95 -13.02 0.34
N ALA A 129 -3.61 -13.80 -0.70
CA ALA A 129 -4.35 -15.00 -1.04
C ALA A 129 -4.19 -16.11 0.02
N HIS A 130 -3.01 -16.21 0.63
CA HIS A 130 -2.66 -17.20 1.65
C HIS A 130 -1.54 -16.68 2.53
N GLY A 131 -1.31 -17.35 3.66
CA GLY A 131 -0.34 -16.97 4.68
C GLY A 131 -0.99 -16.65 6.02
N PHE A 132 -0.18 -16.44 7.06
CA PHE A 132 -0.66 -16.08 8.39
C PHE A 132 -1.24 -14.67 8.45
N VAL A 133 -0.69 -13.76 7.66
CA VAL A 133 -1.19 -12.38 7.54
C VAL A 133 -2.09 -12.30 6.32
N ARG A 134 -3.39 -12.17 6.55
CA ARG A 134 -4.39 -12.10 5.47
C ARG A 134 -4.63 -10.71 4.94
N SER A 135 -4.36 -9.70 5.75
CA SER A 135 -4.66 -8.30 5.42
C SER A 135 -3.72 -7.36 6.15
N VAL A 136 -3.16 -6.42 5.41
CA VAL A 136 -2.26 -5.39 5.93
C VAL A 136 -2.78 -4.02 5.49
N PRO A 137 -3.15 -3.13 6.42
CA PRO A 137 -3.39 -1.74 6.09
C PRO A 137 -2.05 -1.04 5.81
N PHE A 138 -2.08 -0.07 4.92
CA PHE A 138 -0.93 0.80 4.67
C PHE A 138 -1.37 2.26 4.62
N GLU A 139 -0.45 3.14 4.97
CA GLU A 139 -0.63 4.57 4.91
C GLU A 139 0.67 5.22 4.43
N GLN A 140 0.54 6.18 3.50
CA GLN A 140 1.63 7.00 3.03
C GLN A 140 1.19 8.45 3.00
N ARG A 141 2.05 9.35 3.44
CA ARG A 141 1.81 10.81 3.44
C ARG A 141 2.95 11.51 2.71
N GLY A 142 2.63 12.65 2.13
CA GLY A 142 3.62 13.51 1.50
C GLY A 142 3.02 14.86 1.14
N THR A 143 3.83 15.68 0.49
CA THR A 143 3.44 17.00 0.00
C THR A 143 3.84 17.18 -1.44
N PHE A 144 3.09 17.98 -2.18
CA PHE A 144 3.45 18.43 -3.51
C PHE A 144 3.11 19.91 -3.69
N SER A 145 3.75 20.57 -4.62
CA SER A 145 3.48 21.98 -4.97
C SER A 145 2.93 22.06 -6.39
N LEU A 146 1.95 22.90 -6.60
CA LEU A 146 1.48 23.28 -7.93
C LEU A 146 2.34 24.48 -8.41
N ASN A 147 3.12 24.25 -9.43
CA ASN A 147 3.91 25.29 -10.11
C ASN A 147 3.12 25.87 -11.28
#